data_f547a92587f96a3ba9aea2bb12f07a09
#
_entry.id   f547a92587f96a3ba9aea2bb12f07a09
#
_cell.length_a   1.000
_cell.length_b   1.000
_cell.length_c   1.000
_cell.angle_alpha   90.00
_cell.angle_beta   90.00
_cell.angle_gamma   90.00
#
_symmetry.space_group_name_H-M   'P 1'
#
loop_
_entity.id
_entity.type
_entity.pdbx_description
1 polymer ?
#
loop_
_entity_poly.entity_id
_entity_poly.type
_entity_poly.pdbx_seq_one_letter_code
_entity_poly.pdbx_strand_id
1 'polypeptide(L)'
;EGHPLSSFGCDGIVMSTPTGSTAYAFSAGGPVVWPSVDALLVVPISAHALFARPLVVKPDAMVAVEVLRRSSGDGVLWCDGRRSWQLPTGARVEVTKSKTPVKLARLRTSTFTDRLVKKFSLPVAGWRGPDESSK
;
A
#
# COMPACT_ATOMS: atom_id res chain seq x y z
N GLU A 1 14.40 -13.92 4.32
CA GLU A 1 15.83 -14.14 4.64
C GLU A 1 16.04 -14.80 6.02
N GLY A 2 14.94 -15.00 6.80
CA GLY A 2 14.96 -15.76 8.04
C GLY A 2 15.52 -15.03 9.27
N HIS A 3 15.83 -13.75 9.15
CA HIS A 3 16.36 -12.93 10.24
C HIS A 3 15.35 -11.90 10.74
N PRO A 4 15.26 -11.66 12.07
CA PRO A 4 14.40 -10.62 12.60
C PRO A 4 14.91 -9.24 12.21
N LEU A 5 14.01 -8.36 11.72
CA LEU A 5 14.31 -6.98 11.37
C LEU A 5 13.92 -6.00 12.48
N SER A 6 12.71 -6.11 12.98
CA SER A 6 12.16 -5.21 14.00
C SER A 6 10.97 -5.85 14.71
N SER A 7 10.66 -5.39 15.92
CA SER A 7 9.49 -5.79 16.69
C SER A 7 8.78 -4.54 17.20
N PHE A 8 7.51 -4.38 16.84
CA PHE A 8 6.65 -3.29 17.29
C PHE A 8 5.18 -3.70 17.23
N GLY A 9 4.33 -3.00 17.96
CA GLY A 9 2.88 -3.15 17.88
C GLY A 9 2.31 -2.31 16.73
N CYS A 10 1.31 -2.85 16.07
CA CYS A 10 0.52 -2.13 15.07
C CYS A 10 -0.92 -2.69 15.04
N ASP A 11 -1.87 -1.90 14.53
CA ASP A 11 -3.27 -2.31 14.41
C ASP A 11 -3.51 -3.25 13.22
N GLY A 12 -2.59 -3.30 12.29
CA GLY A 12 -2.68 -4.14 11.10
C GLY A 12 -1.61 -3.84 10.07
N ILE A 13 -1.73 -4.51 8.92
CA ILE A 13 -0.82 -4.36 7.80
C ILE A 13 -1.65 -4.21 6.52
N VAL A 14 -1.36 -3.18 5.74
CA VAL A 14 -1.89 -3.01 4.38
C VAL A 14 -0.85 -3.49 3.38
N MET A 15 -1.26 -4.37 2.49
CA MET A 15 -0.45 -4.73 1.33
C MET A 15 -1.11 -4.23 0.05
N SER A 16 -0.32 -3.71 -0.87
CA SER A 16 -0.85 -3.22 -2.13
C SER A 16 0.14 -3.35 -3.28
N THR A 17 -0.41 -3.38 -4.48
CA THR A 17 0.35 -3.15 -5.71
C THR A 17 0.64 -1.66 -5.89
N PRO A 18 1.52 -1.25 -6.82
CA PRO A 18 1.74 0.16 -7.15
C PRO A 18 0.45 0.92 -7.47
N THR A 19 -0.48 0.31 -8.20
CA THR A 19 -1.81 0.91 -8.46
C THR A 19 -2.58 1.18 -7.18
N GLY A 20 -2.50 0.30 -6.18
CA GLY A 20 -3.13 0.47 -4.88
C GLY A 20 -2.40 1.42 -3.94
N SER A 21 -1.19 1.87 -4.27
CA SER A 21 -0.38 2.75 -3.43
C SER A 21 -1.06 4.10 -3.12
N THR A 22 -1.96 4.56 -3.99
CA THR A 22 -2.73 5.79 -3.81
C THR A 22 -4.10 5.58 -3.15
N ALA A 23 -4.41 4.36 -2.69
CA ALA A 23 -5.64 4.02 -1.97
C ALA A 23 -5.39 3.95 -0.45
N TYR A 24 -5.82 2.90 0.22
CA TYR A 24 -5.69 2.79 1.68
C TYR A 24 -4.22 2.76 2.14
N ALA A 25 -3.32 2.18 1.36
CA ALA A 25 -1.89 2.23 1.65
C ALA A 25 -1.37 3.67 1.79
N PHE A 26 -1.86 4.61 0.95
CA PHE A 26 -1.53 6.03 1.09
C PHE A 26 -2.04 6.62 2.42
N SER A 27 -3.27 6.34 2.79
CA SER A 27 -3.86 6.81 4.06
C SER A 27 -3.12 6.25 5.28
N ALA A 28 -2.53 5.07 5.16
CA ALA A 28 -1.69 4.46 6.19
C ALA A 28 -0.23 4.99 6.19
N GLY A 29 0.08 6.02 5.39
CA GLY A 29 1.41 6.61 5.32
C GLY A 29 2.37 5.94 4.33
N GLY A 30 1.86 5.09 3.45
CA GLY A 30 2.65 4.47 2.38
C GLY A 30 3.04 5.47 1.27
N PRO A 31 4.13 5.21 0.54
CA PRO A 31 4.57 6.04 -0.56
C PRO A 31 3.65 5.90 -1.77
N VAL A 32 3.57 6.94 -2.59
CA VAL A 32 3.02 6.82 -3.94
C VAL A 32 4.04 6.10 -4.81
N VAL A 33 3.63 4.99 -5.41
CA VAL A 33 4.47 4.21 -6.32
C VAL A 33 3.91 4.31 -7.73
N TRP A 34 4.77 4.63 -8.68
CA TRP A 34 4.38 4.75 -10.08
C TRP A 34 3.91 3.41 -10.63
N PRO A 35 2.83 3.35 -11.42
CA PRO A 35 2.27 2.08 -11.92
C PRO A 35 3.21 1.25 -12.80
N SER A 36 4.25 1.89 -13.35
CA SER A 36 5.30 1.21 -14.13
C SER A 36 6.38 0.53 -13.27
N VAL A 37 6.41 0.82 -11.98
CA VAL A 37 7.32 0.14 -11.03
C VAL A 37 6.68 -1.18 -10.61
N ASP A 38 7.38 -2.27 -10.84
CA ASP A 38 6.90 -3.59 -10.42
C ASP A 38 7.38 -3.88 -9.00
N ALA A 39 6.47 -3.76 -8.03
CA ALA A 39 6.76 -3.88 -6.61
C ALA A 39 5.52 -4.33 -5.82
N LEU A 40 5.74 -4.74 -4.57
CA LEU A 40 4.70 -4.93 -3.57
C LEU A 40 4.99 -4.00 -2.39
N LEU A 41 3.97 -3.30 -1.90
CA LEU A 41 4.05 -2.44 -0.73
C LEU A 41 3.53 -3.19 0.49
N VAL A 42 4.21 -2.99 1.62
CA VAL A 42 3.80 -3.50 2.94
C VAL A 42 3.82 -2.31 3.89
N VAL A 43 2.65 -1.90 4.37
CA VAL A 43 2.46 -0.67 5.15
C VAL A 43 1.83 -1.02 6.50
N PRO A 44 2.53 -0.84 7.62
CA PRO A 44 1.93 -1.02 8.95
C PRO A 44 0.94 0.11 9.25
N ILE A 45 -0.17 -0.23 9.94
CA ILE A 45 -1.21 0.72 10.36
C ILE A 45 -1.00 1.06 11.83
N SER A 46 -1.04 2.34 12.17
CA SER A 46 -0.95 2.84 13.55
C SER A 46 0.24 2.26 14.33
N ALA A 47 1.37 2.10 13.66
CA ALA A 47 2.55 1.56 14.29
C ALA A 47 3.29 2.66 15.08
N HIS A 48 3.47 2.43 16.36
CA HIS A 48 4.16 3.33 17.28
C HIS A 48 5.58 2.84 17.55
N ALA A 49 6.46 3.04 16.57
CA ALA A 49 7.87 2.69 16.71
C ALA A 49 8.75 3.61 15.84
N LEU A 50 9.97 3.81 16.28
CA LEU A 50 10.94 4.67 15.55
C LEU A 50 11.16 4.17 14.11
N PHE A 51 11.15 2.85 13.90
CA PHE A 51 11.32 2.21 12.59
C PHE A 51 10.06 1.46 12.14
N ALA A 52 8.90 2.09 12.24
CA ALA A 52 7.65 1.57 11.66
C ALA A 52 7.45 2.19 10.28
N ARG A 53 8.31 1.87 9.33
CA ARG A 53 8.26 2.45 7.98
C ARG A 53 7.62 1.48 6.99
N PRO A 54 6.87 2.00 6.01
CA PRO A 54 6.43 1.23 4.86
C PRO A 54 7.63 0.59 4.14
N LEU A 55 7.44 -0.66 3.72
CA LEU A 55 8.44 -1.40 2.94
C LEU A 55 7.97 -1.51 1.50
N VAL A 56 8.91 -1.33 0.58
CA VAL A 56 8.74 -1.66 -0.84
C VAL A 56 9.60 -2.90 -1.10
N VAL A 57 8.95 -3.98 -1.49
CA VAL A 57 9.63 -5.26 -1.73
C VAL A 57 9.50 -5.68 -3.19
N LYS A 58 10.36 -6.58 -3.62
CA LYS A 58 10.36 -7.08 -5.00
C LYS A 58 9.06 -7.82 -5.32
N PRO A 59 8.62 -7.83 -6.58
CA PRO A 59 7.31 -8.36 -6.97
C PRO A 59 7.17 -9.88 -6.78
N ASP A 60 8.27 -10.62 -6.82
CA ASP A 60 8.32 -12.07 -6.61
C ASP A 60 8.50 -12.45 -5.13
N ALA A 61 8.50 -11.47 -4.23
CA ALA A 61 8.54 -11.75 -2.80
C ALA A 61 7.25 -12.44 -2.35
N MET A 62 7.38 -13.45 -1.51
CA MET A 62 6.30 -14.00 -0.73
C MET A 62 6.29 -13.30 0.63
N VAL A 63 5.22 -12.61 0.95
CA VAL A 63 5.03 -11.96 2.25
C VAL A 63 4.06 -12.79 3.07
N ALA A 64 4.49 -13.23 4.24
CA ALA A 64 3.64 -13.96 5.16
C ALA A 64 3.28 -13.09 6.37
N VAL A 65 2.00 -13.12 6.75
CA VAL A 65 1.48 -12.50 7.97
C VAL A 65 0.89 -13.57 8.86
N GLU A 66 1.29 -13.56 10.11
CA GLU A 66 0.81 -14.52 11.10
C GLU A 66 0.19 -13.80 12.29
N VAL A 67 -1.00 -14.24 12.71
CA VAL A 67 -1.65 -13.75 13.92
C VAL A 67 -0.97 -14.39 15.12
N LEU A 68 -0.26 -13.58 15.88
CA LEU A 68 0.53 -14.10 17.01
C LEU A 68 -0.37 -14.69 18.10
N ARG A 69 0.01 -15.81 18.67
CA ARG A 69 -0.72 -16.47 19.77
C ARG A 69 -0.91 -15.58 21.01
N ARG A 70 -0.03 -14.59 21.19
CA ARG A 70 -0.10 -13.58 22.27
C ARG A 70 -0.97 -12.36 21.95
N SER A 71 -1.59 -12.33 20.75
CA SER A 71 -2.52 -11.25 20.39
C SER A 71 -3.75 -11.28 21.25
N SER A 72 -4.33 -10.13 21.55
CA SER A 72 -5.51 -9.97 22.38
C SER A 72 -6.82 -10.44 21.73
N GLY A 73 -6.76 -10.92 20.48
CA GLY A 73 -7.91 -11.41 19.73
C GLY A 73 -7.54 -11.90 18.33
N ASP A 74 -8.56 -12.34 17.62
CA ASP A 74 -8.45 -12.78 16.24
C ASP A 74 -8.22 -11.61 15.29
N GLY A 75 -7.55 -11.89 14.17
CA GLY A 75 -7.40 -10.95 13.07
C GLY A 75 -8.55 -11.02 12.07
N VAL A 76 -8.62 -10.05 11.18
CA VAL A 76 -9.53 -10.06 10.04
C VAL A 76 -8.73 -9.72 8.79
N LEU A 77 -8.83 -10.56 7.77
CA LEU A 77 -8.30 -10.28 6.44
C LEU A 77 -9.38 -9.61 5.60
N TRP A 78 -9.08 -8.43 5.06
CA TRP A 78 -9.92 -7.72 4.10
C TRP A 78 -9.24 -7.67 2.73
N CYS A 79 -9.97 -8.08 1.69
CA CYS A 79 -9.51 -7.94 0.31
C CYS A 79 -10.40 -6.97 -0.46
N ASP A 80 -9.81 -5.83 -0.85
CA ASP A 80 -10.45 -4.76 -1.63
C ASP A 80 -11.78 -4.23 -1.03
N GLY A 81 -11.92 -4.29 0.30
CA GLY A 81 -13.09 -3.82 1.03
C GLY A 81 -14.38 -4.61 0.80
N ARG A 82 -14.33 -5.74 0.10
CA ARG A 82 -15.52 -6.54 -0.22
C ARG A 82 -15.52 -7.94 0.37
N ARG A 83 -14.36 -8.57 0.46
CA ARG A 83 -14.21 -9.93 0.94
C ARG A 83 -13.46 -9.91 2.25
N SER A 84 -13.96 -10.63 3.22
CA SER A 84 -13.30 -10.73 4.54
C SER A 84 -13.29 -12.17 5.04
N TRP A 85 -12.27 -12.49 5.83
CA TRP A 85 -12.12 -13.77 6.51
C TRP A 85 -11.63 -13.52 7.92
N GLN A 86 -12.18 -14.27 8.86
CA GLN A 86 -11.66 -14.30 10.22
C GLN A 86 -10.34 -15.07 10.24
N LEU A 87 -9.37 -14.53 10.95
CA LEU A 87 -8.06 -15.11 11.13
C LEU A 87 -7.88 -15.42 12.63
N PRO A 88 -8.13 -16.65 13.06
CA PRO A 88 -7.89 -17.01 14.46
C PRO A 88 -6.41 -16.86 14.82
N THR A 89 -6.14 -16.76 16.11
CA THR A 89 -4.77 -16.75 16.64
C THR A 89 -3.96 -17.93 16.10
N GLY A 90 -2.78 -17.67 15.58
CA GLY A 90 -1.93 -18.65 14.90
C GLY A 90 -2.23 -18.83 13.41
N ALA A 91 -3.27 -18.19 12.87
CA ALA A 91 -3.52 -18.19 11.42
C ALA A 91 -2.37 -17.50 10.67
N ARG A 92 -2.03 -18.07 9.53
CA ARG A 92 -0.99 -17.56 8.62
C ARG A 92 -1.57 -17.30 7.24
N VAL A 93 -1.32 -16.11 6.73
CA VAL A 93 -1.69 -15.67 5.38
C VAL A 93 -0.42 -15.45 4.58
N GLU A 94 -0.34 -16.04 3.40
CA GLU A 94 0.75 -15.83 2.45
C GLU A 94 0.25 -15.01 1.27
N VAL A 95 0.95 -13.94 0.95
CA VAL A 95 0.63 -13.02 -0.13
C VAL A 95 1.73 -13.08 -1.18
N THR A 96 1.34 -13.37 -2.40
CA THR A 96 2.23 -13.43 -3.56
C THR A 96 1.60 -12.70 -4.74
N LYS A 97 2.42 -12.22 -5.66
CA LYS A 97 1.93 -11.64 -6.92
C LYS A 97 1.23 -12.70 -7.75
N SER A 98 0.02 -12.39 -8.20
CA SER A 98 -0.71 -13.27 -9.12
C SER A 98 0.01 -13.39 -10.46
N LYS A 99 0.01 -14.58 -11.04
CA LYS A 99 0.47 -14.81 -12.42
C LYS A 99 -0.50 -14.23 -13.46
N THR A 100 -1.77 -14.04 -13.08
CA THR A 100 -2.80 -13.48 -13.95
C THR A 100 -3.02 -12.01 -13.60
N PRO A 101 -2.66 -11.05 -14.48
CA PRO A 101 -2.88 -9.65 -14.24
C PRO A 101 -4.36 -9.27 -14.38
N VAL A 102 -4.79 -8.26 -13.62
CA VAL A 102 -6.09 -7.63 -13.84
C VAL A 102 -5.99 -6.72 -15.06
N LYS A 103 -6.91 -6.89 -16.00
CA LYS A 103 -7.03 -6.01 -17.18
C LYS A 103 -7.92 -4.83 -16.84
N LEU A 104 -7.37 -3.62 -16.91
CA LEU A 104 -8.10 -2.39 -16.64
C LEU A 104 -8.49 -1.71 -17.96
N ALA A 105 -9.80 -1.69 -18.26
CA ALA A 105 -10.34 -0.94 -19.40
C ALA A 105 -10.47 0.54 -19.02
N ARG A 106 -10.03 1.44 -19.91
CA ARG A 106 -10.13 2.89 -19.73
C ARG A 106 -10.78 3.51 -20.96
N LEU A 107 -11.80 4.32 -20.71
CA LEU A 107 -12.50 5.05 -21.78
C LEU A 107 -11.79 6.35 -22.18
N ARG A 108 -10.92 6.86 -21.33
CA ARG A 108 -10.15 8.09 -21.59
C ARG A 108 -8.67 7.86 -21.29
N THR A 109 -7.82 8.40 -22.13
CA THR A 109 -6.37 8.45 -21.91
C THR A 109 -6.07 9.63 -20.99
N SER A 110 -5.80 9.39 -19.74
CA SER A 110 -5.24 10.36 -18.82
C SER A 110 -3.93 9.82 -18.27
N THR A 111 -2.94 10.68 -18.13
CA THR A 111 -1.65 10.28 -17.55
C THR A 111 -1.82 9.92 -16.08
N PHE A 112 -0.84 9.23 -15.51
CA PHE A 112 -0.86 8.97 -14.08
C PHE A 112 -0.74 10.27 -13.28
N THR A 113 0.06 11.22 -13.77
CA THR A 113 0.22 12.56 -13.19
C THR A 113 -1.12 13.30 -13.11
N ASP A 114 -1.90 13.34 -14.20
CA ASP A 114 -3.21 14.01 -14.20
C ASP A 114 -4.15 13.41 -13.15
N ARG A 115 -4.10 12.08 -13.00
CA ARG A 115 -4.91 11.39 -12.00
C ARG A 115 -4.48 11.70 -10.58
N LEU A 116 -3.18 11.83 -10.30
CA LEU A 116 -2.67 12.24 -8.99
C LEU A 116 -3.09 13.67 -8.66
N VAL A 117 -2.85 14.60 -9.58
CA VAL A 117 -3.24 16.02 -9.43
C VAL A 117 -4.73 16.11 -9.10
N LYS A 118 -5.57 15.45 -9.90
CA LYS A 118 -7.02 15.45 -9.68
C LYS A 118 -7.43 14.80 -8.36
N LYS A 119 -6.83 13.65 -8.02
CA LYS A 119 -7.20 12.88 -6.82
C LYS A 119 -6.85 13.60 -5.53
N PHE A 120 -5.70 14.24 -5.49
CA PHE A 120 -5.16 14.88 -4.29
C PHE A 120 -5.25 16.41 -4.33
N SER A 121 -5.89 16.99 -5.37
CA SER A 121 -5.98 18.43 -5.56
C SER A 121 -4.61 19.11 -5.46
N LEU A 122 -3.61 18.52 -6.12
CA LEU A 122 -2.23 18.99 -6.01
C LEU A 122 -2.09 20.37 -6.67
N PRO A 123 -1.39 21.32 -6.05
CA PRO A 123 -1.08 22.61 -6.67
C PRO A 123 -0.06 22.39 -7.79
N VAL A 124 -0.45 22.63 -9.04
CA VAL A 124 0.41 22.56 -10.23
C VAL A 124 1.06 23.89 -10.59
N ALA A 125 0.48 25.01 -10.13
CA ALA A 125 1.14 26.31 -10.11
C ALA A 125 1.94 26.43 -8.82
N GLY A 126 3.17 26.89 -8.91
CA GLY A 126 4.00 27.13 -7.73
C GLY A 126 3.31 28.07 -6.73
N TRP A 127 3.74 28.08 -5.49
CA TRP A 127 3.15 28.92 -4.44
C TRP A 127 3.22 30.43 -4.74
N ARG A 128 4.06 30.85 -5.70
CA ARG A 128 4.17 32.23 -6.22
C ARG A 128 3.19 32.54 -7.35
N GLY A 129 2.32 31.60 -7.73
CA GLY A 129 1.44 31.74 -8.89
C GLY A 129 2.12 31.37 -10.23
N PRO A 130 1.36 31.41 -11.34
CA PRO A 130 1.95 31.21 -12.66
C PRO A 130 2.95 32.32 -12.97
N ASP A 131 4.09 31.94 -13.56
CA ASP A 131 5.09 32.92 -14.01
C ASP A 131 4.43 33.90 -14.99
N GLU A 132 4.51 35.22 -14.71
CA GLU A 132 3.99 36.28 -15.59
C GLU A 132 4.75 36.40 -16.92
N SER A 133 5.77 35.57 -17.16
CA SER A 133 6.63 35.61 -18.36
C SER A 133 6.10 34.84 -19.57
N SER A 134 4.86 34.36 -19.54
CA SER A 134 4.23 33.68 -20.68
C SER A 134 3.02 34.47 -21.26
N LYS A 135 3.23 35.76 -21.52
CA LYS A 135 2.36 36.55 -22.39
C LYS A 135 3.08 36.90 -23.67
#